data_dc9095cc031948a9d2c383f4bd1af13e
#
_entry.id   dc9095cc031948a9d2c383f4bd1af13e
#
_cell.length_a   1.000
_cell.length_b   1.000
_cell.length_c   1.000
_cell.angle_alpha   90.00
_cell.angle_beta   90.00
_cell.angle_gamma   90.00
#
_symmetry.space_group_name_H-M   'P 1'
#
loop_
_entity.id
_entity.type
_entity.pdbx_description
1 polymer ?
#
loop_
_entity_poly.entity_id
_entity_poly.type
_entity_poly.pdbx_seq_one_letter_code
_entity_poly.pdbx_strand_id
1 'polypeptide(L)'
;MYHPSYISHARKLCDAYNIHLIADEIAVGFGRTGKMFACEHAGVSPDFMTLSKGLTGGYLPLSVVLTTQKVYDAFYCDYSEFKAFLHSHSYTGNPLACAAANAT
;
A
#
# COMPACT_ATOMS: atom_id res chain seq x y z
N MET A 1 17.94 4.44 7.49
CA MET A 1 16.80 3.75 8.14
C MET A 1 16.66 4.27 9.58
N TYR A 2 15.45 4.48 10.03
CA TYR A 2 15.17 4.86 11.43
C TYR A 2 14.72 3.62 12.23
N HIS A 3 14.73 3.72 13.54
CA HIS A 3 14.35 2.62 14.42
C HIS A 3 12.84 2.30 14.29
N PRO A 4 12.43 1.02 14.37
CA PRO A 4 11.01 0.63 14.25
C PRO A 4 10.05 1.35 15.21
N SER A 5 10.54 1.74 16.39
CA SER A 5 9.74 2.50 17.36
C SER A 5 9.19 3.83 16.79
N TYR A 6 9.84 4.40 15.77
CA TYR A 6 9.32 5.58 15.08
C TYR A 6 7.95 5.31 14.45
N ILE A 7 7.84 4.19 13.73
CA ILE A 7 6.57 3.80 13.08
C ILE A 7 5.52 3.43 14.13
N SER A 8 5.91 2.70 15.20
CA SER A 8 4.99 2.39 16.30
C SER A 8 4.46 3.65 16.98
N HIS A 9 5.29 4.68 17.13
CA HIS A 9 4.87 5.95 17.71
C HIS A 9 3.95 6.73 16.76
N ALA A 10 4.30 6.76 15.46
CA ALA A 10 3.45 7.37 14.43
C ALA A 10 2.04 6.73 14.41
N ARG A 11 1.94 5.38 14.49
CA ARG A 11 0.65 4.69 14.55
C ARG A 11 -0.18 5.14 15.77
N LYS A 12 0.44 5.21 16.95
CA LYS A 12 -0.24 5.68 18.16
C LYS A 12 -0.77 7.11 18.03
N LEU A 13 0.00 7.99 17.42
CA LEU A 13 -0.44 9.37 17.16
C LEU A 13 -1.60 9.40 16.15
N CYS A 14 -1.48 8.64 15.06
CA CYS A 14 -2.54 8.56 14.06
C CYS A 14 -3.85 8.06 14.68
N ASP A 15 -3.78 7.04 15.55
CA ASP A 15 -4.95 6.52 16.26
C ASP A 15 -5.55 7.58 17.22
N ALA A 16 -4.70 8.25 17.98
CA ALA A 16 -5.13 9.27 18.95
C ALA A 16 -5.84 10.46 18.30
N TYR A 17 -5.41 10.83 17.10
CA TYR A 17 -5.95 11.98 16.35
C TYR A 17 -6.90 11.58 15.21
N ASN A 18 -7.24 10.30 15.09
CA ASN A 18 -8.07 9.77 13.99
C ASN A 18 -7.57 10.19 12.60
N ILE A 19 -6.28 10.01 12.38
CA ILE A 19 -5.57 10.31 11.11
C ILE A 19 -5.13 9.01 10.47
N HIS A 20 -5.22 8.90 9.15
CA HIS A 20 -4.72 7.75 8.42
C HIS A 20 -3.19 7.72 8.37
N LEU A 21 -2.63 6.54 8.59
CA LEU A 21 -1.20 6.26 8.40
C LEU A 21 -0.98 5.66 7.02
N ILE A 22 -0.10 6.29 6.23
CA ILE A 22 0.34 5.79 4.94
C ILE A 22 1.76 5.26 5.09
N ALA A 23 1.99 3.99 4.79
CA ALA A 23 3.32 3.39 4.70
C ALA A 23 3.77 3.33 3.24
N ASP A 24 4.81 4.07 2.90
CA ASP A 24 5.48 3.95 1.61
C ASP A 24 6.48 2.80 1.67
N GLU A 25 6.06 1.65 1.16
CA GLU A 25 6.87 0.44 1.09
C GLU A 25 7.47 0.20 -0.32
N ILE A 26 7.42 1.21 -1.20
CA ILE A 26 7.88 1.11 -2.61
C ILE A 26 9.34 0.65 -2.69
N ALA A 27 10.21 1.17 -1.82
CA ALA A 27 11.64 0.86 -1.82
C ALA A 27 12.04 -0.18 -0.77
N VAL A 28 11.24 -0.39 0.26
CA VAL A 28 11.60 -1.20 1.43
C VAL A 28 10.81 -2.50 1.55
N GLY A 29 9.72 -2.64 0.81
CA GLY A 29 8.95 -3.86 0.73
C GLY A 29 9.67 -5.03 0.01
N PHE A 30 9.02 -6.17 -0.02
CA PHE A 30 9.47 -7.39 -0.69
C PHE A 30 10.83 -7.88 -0.21
N GLY A 31 11.05 -7.90 1.09
CA GLY A 31 12.22 -8.53 1.72
C GLY A 31 13.43 -7.63 1.90
N ARG A 32 13.42 -6.38 1.45
CA ARG A 32 14.55 -5.46 1.52
C ARG A 32 15.10 -5.27 2.93
N THR A 33 14.27 -5.31 3.93
CA THR A 33 14.63 -5.12 5.35
C THR A 33 14.72 -6.42 6.14
N GLY A 34 14.58 -7.59 5.49
CA GLY A 34 14.56 -8.90 6.15
C GLY A 34 13.17 -9.36 6.58
N LYS A 35 12.15 -8.56 6.34
CA LYS A 35 10.71 -8.90 6.45
C LYS A 35 10.03 -8.63 5.12
N MET A 36 8.84 -9.20 4.86
CA MET A 36 8.11 -8.92 3.63
C MET A 36 7.86 -7.42 3.49
N PHE A 37 7.42 -6.77 4.57
CA PHE A 37 7.24 -5.32 4.62
C PHE A 37 7.97 -4.72 5.83
N ALA A 38 8.51 -3.50 5.67
CA ALA A 38 9.29 -2.84 6.73
C ALA A 38 8.43 -2.52 7.96
N CYS A 39 7.14 -2.20 7.79
CA CYS A 39 6.22 -1.94 8.90
C CYS A 39 6.04 -3.14 9.84
N GLU A 40 6.32 -4.36 9.41
CA GLU A 40 6.29 -5.56 10.24
C GLU A 40 7.31 -5.52 11.38
N HIS A 41 8.46 -4.83 11.21
CA HIS A 41 9.44 -4.66 12.29
C HIS A 41 8.87 -3.87 13.48
N ALA A 42 7.88 -3.03 13.20
CA ALA A 42 7.18 -2.23 14.21
C ALA A 42 5.89 -2.89 14.72
N GLY A 43 5.48 -4.03 14.14
CA GLY A 43 4.19 -4.67 14.42
C GLY A 43 2.99 -3.78 14.07
N VAL A 44 3.12 -2.95 13.03
CA VAL A 44 2.12 -1.96 12.64
C VAL A 44 1.47 -2.35 11.31
N SER A 45 0.14 -2.23 11.26
CA SER A 45 -0.63 -2.23 10.02
C SER A 45 -1.03 -0.79 9.68
N PRO A 46 -0.61 -0.25 8.52
CA PRO A 46 -1.02 1.08 8.08
C PRO A 46 -2.45 1.05 7.54
N ASP A 47 -3.06 2.22 7.38
CA ASP A 47 -4.36 2.36 6.71
C ASP A 47 -4.21 2.28 5.18
N PHE A 48 -3.06 2.74 4.67
CA PHE A 48 -2.66 2.60 3.27
C PHE A 48 -1.22 2.13 3.18
N MET A 49 -0.95 1.25 2.22
CA MET A 49 0.40 0.81 1.90
C MET A 49 0.64 0.97 0.40
N THR A 50 1.67 1.72 0.01
CA THR A 50 2.06 1.87 -1.39
C THR A 50 3.17 0.90 -1.74
N LEU A 51 3.00 0.17 -2.84
CA LEU A 51 3.92 -0.87 -3.31
C LEU A 51 4.29 -0.65 -4.78
N SER A 52 5.53 -0.92 -5.13
CA SER A 52 6.05 -0.91 -6.49
C SER A 52 7.40 -1.66 -6.55
N LYS A 53 8.28 -1.33 -7.46
CA LYS A 53 9.66 -1.87 -7.61
C LYS A 53 9.74 -3.40 -7.45
N GLY A 54 9.96 -3.91 -6.24
CA GLY A 54 10.01 -5.32 -5.93
C GLY A 54 8.75 -6.11 -6.29
N LEU A 55 7.61 -5.43 -6.41
CA LEU A 55 6.34 -6.04 -6.79
C LEU A 55 6.42 -6.87 -8.08
N THR A 56 7.19 -6.42 -9.06
CA THR A 56 7.38 -7.11 -10.35
C THR A 56 8.79 -7.69 -10.50
N GLY A 57 9.55 -7.83 -9.42
CA GLY A 57 10.97 -8.20 -9.50
C GLY A 57 11.83 -7.24 -10.32
N GLY A 58 11.34 -6.03 -10.61
CA GLY A 58 12.02 -5.03 -11.42
C GLY A 58 11.85 -5.18 -12.94
N TYR A 59 11.06 -6.14 -13.40
CA TYR A 59 10.90 -6.40 -14.85
C TYR A 59 10.01 -5.36 -15.54
N LEU A 60 8.90 -4.96 -14.90
CA LEU A 60 7.93 -4.02 -15.49
C LEU A 60 7.46 -2.99 -14.45
N PRO A 61 7.16 -1.76 -14.89
CA PRO A 61 6.60 -0.77 -13.99
C PRO A 61 5.17 -1.14 -13.60
N LEU A 62 4.95 -1.27 -12.29
CA LEU A 62 3.64 -1.47 -11.69
C LEU A 62 3.65 -0.87 -10.29
N SER A 63 2.55 -0.28 -9.89
CA SER A 63 2.31 0.14 -8.53
C SER A 63 0.92 -0.23 -8.08
N VAL A 64 0.77 -0.50 -6.79
CA VAL A 64 -0.51 -0.75 -6.16
C VAL A 64 -0.60 -0.02 -4.84
N VAL A 65 -1.82 0.30 -4.42
CA VAL A 65 -2.13 0.80 -3.10
C VAL A 65 -3.03 -0.22 -2.42
N LEU A 66 -2.58 -0.75 -1.31
CA LEU A 66 -3.40 -1.57 -0.42
C LEU A 66 -4.06 -0.67 0.61
N THR A 67 -5.29 -0.98 1.00
CA THR A 67 -6.00 -0.24 2.01
C THR A 67 -6.89 -1.15 2.86
N THR A 68 -7.46 -0.59 3.93
CA THR A 68 -8.37 -1.32 4.81
C THR A 68 -9.77 -1.43 4.20
N GLN A 69 -10.53 -2.42 4.64
CA GLN A 69 -11.93 -2.57 4.24
C GLN A 69 -12.75 -1.31 4.56
N LYS A 70 -12.50 -0.66 5.70
CA LYS A 70 -13.16 0.59 6.08
C LYS A 70 -13.00 1.70 5.05
N VAL A 71 -11.79 1.84 4.48
CA VAL A 71 -11.52 2.84 3.43
C VAL A 71 -12.20 2.43 2.12
N TYR A 72 -12.09 1.15 1.75
CA TYR A 72 -12.73 0.62 0.55
C TYR A 72 -14.25 0.86 0.58
N ASP A 73 -14.92 0.55 1.68
CA ASP A 73 -16.37 0.69 1.84
C ASP A 73 -16.85 2.14 1.69
N ALA A 74 -15.98 3.12 1.94
CA ALA A 74 -16.33 4.53 1.76
C ALA A 74 -16.56 4.91 0.28
N PHE A 75 -15.98 4.13 -0.65
CA PHE A 75 -16.07 4.35 -2.10
C PHE A 75 -16.91 3.28 -2.81
N TYR A 76 -17.13 2.13 -2.16
CA TYR A 76 -17.89 1.03 -2.74
C TYR A 76 -19.40 1.32 -2.64
N CYS A 77 -20.02 1.54 -3.79
CA CYS A 77 -21.43 1.90 -3.89
C CYS A 77 -21.97 1.52 -5.28
N ASP A 78 -23.29 1.62 -5.44
CA ASP A 78 -23.90 1.56 -6.76
C ASP A 78 -23.43 2.74 -7.61
N TYR A 79 -23.27 2.49 -8.90
CA TYR A 79 -22.74 3.52 -9.84
C TYR A 79 -23.53 4.82 -9.78
N SER A 80 -24.84 4.76 -9.56
CA SER A 80 -25.74 5.91 -9.46
C SER A 80 -25.46 6.85 -8.27
N GLU A 81 -24.73 6.38 -7.26
CA GLU A 81 -24.37 7.19 -6.08
C GLU A 81 -23.15 8.08 -6.30
N PHE A 82 -22.39 7.86 -7.38
CA PHE A 82 -21.23 8.65 -7.79
C PHE A 82 -20.14 8.82 -6.69
N LYS A 83 -19.95 7.81 -5.83
CA LYS A 83 -18.93 7.81 -4.77
C LYS A 83 -17.64 7.11 -5.17
N ALA A 84 -17.61 6.43 -6.32
CA ALA A 84 -16.46 5.66 -6.75
C ALA A 84 -15.22 6.55 -6.92
N PHE A 85 -14.07 6.05 -6.45
CA PHE A 85 -12.77 6.73 -6.63
C PHE A 85 -12.27 6.52 -8.05
N LEU A 86 -12.60 7.46 -8.94
CA LEU A 86 -12.27 7.40 -10.36
C LEU A 86 -10.87 7.98 -10.62
N HIS A 87 -9.84 7.27 -10.15
CA HIS A 87 -8.45 7.67 -10.35
C HIS A 87 -7.67 6.54 -11.04
N SER A 88 -7.23 6.79 -12.25
CA SER A 88 -6.46 5.83 -13.05
C SER A 88 -5.69 6.51 -14.17
N HIS A 89 -4.85 5.77 -14.85
CA HIS A 89 -4.21 6.17 -16.11
C HIS A 89 -4.38 5.07 -17.16
N SER A 90 -4.00 5.34 -18.41
CA SER A 90 -4.23 4.44 -19.55
C SER A 90 -3.66 3.03 -19.38
N TYR A 91 -2.62 2.86 -18.57
CA TYR A 91 -1.94 1.59 -18.36
C TYR A 91 -2.32 0.90 -17.04
N THR A 92 -3.32 1.38 -16.34
CA THR A 92 -3.83 0.73 -15.12
C THR A 92 -4.29 -0.68 -15.44
N GLY A 93 -3.84 -1.64 -14.63
CA GLY A 93 -4.17 -3.05 -14.84
C GLY A 93 -3.47 -3.71 -16.03
N ASN A 94 -2.31 -3.17 -16.47
CA ASN A 94 -1.52 -3.77 -17.54
C ASN A 94 -1.29 -5.27 -17.30
N PRO A 95 -1.80 -6.16 -18.19
CA PRO A 95 -1.77 -7.60 -17.94
C PRO A 95 -0.36 -8.18 -17.89
N LEU A 96 0.60 -7.62 -18.63
CA LEU A 96 1.99 -8.08 -18.61
C LEU A 96 2.65 -7.76 -17.25
N ALA A 97 2.43 -6.55 -16.74
CA ALA A 97 2.95 -6.16 -15.44
C ALA A 97 2.28 -6.94 -14.31
N CYS A 98 0.98 -7.21 -14.40
CA CYS A 98 0.26 -8.05 -13.44
C CYS A 98 0.76 -9.52 -13.49
N ALA A 99 1.05 -10.05 -14.68
CA ALA A 99 1.62 -11.39 -14.82
C ALA A 99 3.03 -11.46 -14.18
N ALA A 100 3.86 -10.44 -14.41
CA ALA A 100 5.18 -10.36 -13.77
C ALA A 100 5.06 -10.30 -12.23
N ALA A 101 4.12 -9.51 -11.71
CA ALA A 101 3.88 -9.42 -10.27
C ALA A 101 3.40 -10.74 -9.65
N ASN A 102 2.58 -11.52 -10.37
CA ASN A 102 2.12 -12.81 -9.92
C ASN A 102 3.20 -13.91 -9.97
N ALA A 103 4.27 -13.70 -10.74
CA ALA A 103 5.38 -14.63 -10.89
C ALA A 103 6.55 -14.33 -9.93
N THR A 104 6.54 -13.15 -9.29
CA THR A 104 7.57 -12.71 -8.35
C THR A 104 7.30 -13.23 -6.94
#